data_a442a8283f6706e5fa02967a3ce40db4
#
_entry.id   a442a8283f6706e5fa02967a3ce40db4
#
_cell.length_a   1.000
_cell.length_b   1.000
_cell.length_c   1.000
_cell.angle_alpha   90.00
_cell.angle_beta   90.00
_cell.angle_gamma   90.00
#
_symmetry.space_group_name_H-M   'P 1'
#
loop_
_entity.id
_entity.type
_entity.pdbx_description
1 polymer ?
#
loop_
_entity_poly.entity_id
_entity_poly.type
_entity_poly.pdbx_seq_one_letter_code
_entity_poly.pdbx_strand_id
1 'polypeptide(L)'
;MTLEFGPLNRKELRQAAELAARAFSDYEYFTNWFPDPKERAKVEIAIIWCSYKTNFSSAPQLTAKLDGKIVATAELNAPDHKAPSVLSYILHGWLKVYMAAGLKRVNDWIAMDAAASQPCHDYQKTAPGIWYLSSLSTDPSMQGIGLGTKLMEYYENYIREHGGKQVVLVTNSQKNLNFYLKRGYEVFDEQVFEYNDKKMGSWSMKKVL
;
A
#
# COMPACT_ATOMS: atom_id res chain seq x y z
N MET A 1 -12.38 3.24 24.98
CA MET A 1 -11.97 3.17 23.56
C MET A 1 -11.58 1.75 23.26
N THR A 2 -12.34 1.10 22.38
CA THR A 2 -12.12 -0.30 22.00
C THR A 2 -11.45 -0.34 20.63
N LEU A 3 -10.23 -0.91 20.56
CA LEU A 3 -9.50 -1.14 19.32
C LEU A 3 -9.78 -2.57 18.84
N GLU A 4 -10.33 -2.70 17.65
CA GLU A 4 -10.70 -3.96 17.03
C GLU A 4 -9.94 -4.13 15.72
N PHE A 5 -9.54 -5.38 15.40
CA PHE A 5 -8.92 -5.73 14.12
C PHE A 5 -9.81 -6.72 13.38
N GLY A 6 -9.82 -6.63 12.06
CA GLY A 6 -10.61 -7.54 11.24
C GLY A 6 -10.53 -7.23 9.75
N PRO A 7 -11.20 -8.04 8.93
CA PRO A 7 -11.26 -7.79 7.50
C PRO A 7 -12.07 -6.53 7.20
N LEU A 8 -11.71 -5.86 6.09
CA LEU A 8 -12.47 -4.73 5.57
C LEU A 8 -13.81 -5.21 4.98
N ASN A 9 -14.90 -4.60 5.39
CA ASN A 9 -16.21 -4.86 4.80
C ASN A 9 -16.45 -4.03 3.53
N ARG A 10 -17.20 -4.59 2.58
CA ARG A 10 -17.50 -3.89 1.31
C ARG A 10 -18.17 -2.52 1.50
N LYS A 11 -18.99 -2.38 2.53
CA LYS A 11 -19.65 -1.10 2.86
C LYS A 11 -18.69 -0.04 3.37
N GLU A 12 -17.51 -0.45 3.84
CA GLU A 12 -16.48 0.41 4.44
C GLU A 12 -15.37 0.80 3.45
N LEU A 13 -15.38 0.25 2.24
CA LEU A 13 -14.37 0.52 1.21
C LEU A 13 -14.11 2.00 1.00
N ARG A 14 -15.16 2.82 0.98
CA ARG A 14 -15.03 4.27 0.80
C ARG A 14 -14.28 4.93 1.95
N GLN A 15 -14.64 4.58 3.18
CA GLN A 15 -13.98 5.11 4.38
C GLN A 15 -12.50 4.70 4.42
N ALA A 16 -12.21 3.44 4.10
CA ALA A 16 -10.84 2.93 4.03
C ALA A 16 -10.00 3.65 2.96
N ALA A 17 -10.54 3.84 1.76
CA ALA A 17 -9.86 4.55 0.68
C ALA A 17 -9.61 6.04 1.01
N GLU A 18 -10.58 6.72 1.61
CA GLU A 18 -10.43 8.11 2.06
C GLU A 18 -9.38 8.26 3.17
N LEU A 19 -9.31 7.28 4.09
CA LEU A 19 -8.26 7.23 5.11
C LEU A 19 -6.89 7.05 4.48
N ALA A 20 -6.73 6.06 3.59
CA ALA A 20 -5.46 5.77 2.95
C ALA A 20 -4.98 6.96 2.08
N ALA A 21 -5.87 7.63 1.35
CA ALA A 21 -5.54 8.83 0.60
C ALA A 21 -4.99 9.95 1.51
N ARG A 22 -5.62 10.19 2.66
CA ARG A 22 -5.09 11.16 3.64
C ARG A 22 -3.74 10.73 4.22
N ALA A 23 -3.54 9.43 4.45
CA ALA A 23 -2.29 8.90 5.01
C ALA A 23 -1.11 9.02 4.04
N PHE A 24 -1.36 9.03 2.74
CA PHE A 24 -0.35 9.14 1.70
C PHE A 24 -0.17 10.57 1.14
N SER A 25 -0.94 11.56 1.61
CA SER A 25 -0.96 12.91 1.05
C SER A 25 0.41 13.61 0.99
N ASP A 26 1.32 13.28 1.92
CA ASP A 26 2.68 13.83 1.98
C ASP A 26 3.75 12.79 1.56
N TYR A 27 3.32 11.66 0.98
CA TYR A 27 4.22 10.59 0.62
C TYR A 27 4.95 10.91 -0.69
N GLU A 28 6.29 10.81 -0.71
CA GLU A 28 7.14 11.17 -1.86
C GLU A 28 6.75 10.43 -3.15
N TYR A 29 6.26 9.21 -3.01
CA TYR A 29 5.69 8.40 -4.08
C TYR A 29 4.56 9.09 -4.87
N PHE A 30 3.79 9.99 -4.23
CA PHE A 30 2.77 10.80 -4.89
C PHE A 30 3.24 12.24 -5.13
N THR A 31 3.92 12.86 -4.16
CA THR A 31 4.26 14.29 -4.23
C THR A 31 5.23 14.62 -5.35
N ASN A 32 6.09 13.68 -5.76
CA ASN A 32 7.04 13.89 -6.85
C ASN A 32 6.34 13.89 -8.21
N TRP A 33 5.37 13.01 -8.43
CA TRP A 33 4.62 12.91 -9.70
C TRP A 33 3.45 13.88 -9.78
N PHE A 34 2.82 14.20 -8.66
CA PHE A 34 1.63 15.05 -8.55
C PHE A 34 1.90 16.20 -7.56
N PRO A 35 2.72 17.21 -7.93
CA PRO A 35 3.16 18.25 -7.01
C PRO A 35 2.05 19.21 -6.57
N ASP A 36 1.03 19.47 -7.41
CA ASP A 36 -0.11 20.30 -7.00
C ASP A 36 -0.98 19.58 -5.97
N PRO A 37 -1.19 20.12 -4.76
CA PRO A 37 -1.92 19.44 -3.69
C PRO A 37 -3.40 19.15 -4.03
N LYS A 38 -4.05 20.02 -4.82
CA LYS A 38 -5.47 19.84 -5.19
C LYS A 38 -5.64 18.77 -6.25
N GLU A 39 -4.73 18.73 -7.22
CA GLU A 39 -4.66 17.67 -8.21
C GLU A 39 -4.32 16.35 -7.54
N ARG A 40 -3.27 16.33 -6.70
CA ARG A 40 -2.80 15.14 -5.99
C ARG A 40 -3.90 14.50 -5.17
N ALA A 41 -4.65 15.26 -4.38
CA ALA A 41 -5.76 14.72 -3.59
C ALA A 41 -6.83 14.01 -4.44
N LYS A 42 -7.10 14.51 -5.66
CA LYS A 42 -8.04 13.86 -6.60
C LYS A 42 -7.45 12.57 -7.19
N VAL A 43 -6.17 12.60 -7.52
CA VAL A 43 -5.45 11.45 -8.08
C VAL A 43 -5.32 10.34 -7.05
N GLU A 44 -4.85 10.66 -5.85
CA GLU A 44 -4.68 9.70 -4.74
C GLU A 44 -5.99 8.98 -4.42
N ILE A 45 -7.07 9.72 -4.21
CA ILE A 45 -8.36 9.08 -3.91
C ILE A 45 -8.86 8.23 -5.09
N ALA A 46 -8.62 8.65 -6.33
CA ALA A 46 -9.03 7.89 -7.51
C ALA A 46 -8.23 6.58 -7.66
N ILE A 47 -6.90 6.63 -7.46
CA ILE A 47 -6.00 5.46 -7.49
C ILE A 47 -6.39 4.48 -6.38
N ILE A 48 -6.43 4.96 -5.13
CA ILE A 48 -6.66 4.11 -3.96
C ILE A 48 -8.07 3.51 -3.98
N TRP A 49 -9.08 4.29 -4.34
CA TRP A 49 -10.44 3.79 -4.51
C TRP A 49 -10.53 2.70 -5.56
N CYS A 50 -9.90 2.92 -6.72
CA CYS A 50 -9.88 1.94 -7.79
C CYS A 50 -9.15 0.66 -7.37
N SER A 51 -7.98 0.79 -6.72
CA SER A 51 -7.20 -0.34 -6.20
C SER A 51 -8.02 -1.15 -5.18
N TYR A 52 -8.57 -0.52 -4.15
CA TYR A 52 -9.35 -1.20 -3.11
C TYR A 52 -10.56 -1.95 -3.68
N LYS A 53 -11.30 -1.33 -4.61
CA LYS A 53 -12.41 -2.00 -5.29
C LYS A 53 -11.99 -3.19 -6.13
N THR A 54 -10.90 -3.01 -6.87
CA THR A 54 -10.43 -4.02 -7.81
C THR A 54 -9.88 -5.24 -7.07
N ASN A 55 -9.16 -5.02 -5.96
CA ASN A 55 -8.54 -6.05 -5.16
C ASN A 55 -9.45 -6.66 -4.08
N PHE A 56 -10.63 -6.10 -3.84
CA PHE A 56 -11.49 -6.47 -2.71
C PHE A 56 -11.79 -7.98 -2.60
N SER A 57 -11.91 -8.67 -3.73
CA SER A 57 -12.23 -10.10 -3.77
C SER A 57 -10.99 -11.00 -3.96
N SER A 58 -9.82 -10.43 -4.23
CA SER A 58 -8.60 -11.16 -4.58
C SER A 58 -7.45 -10.99 -3.59
N ALA A 59 -7.51 -9.96 -2.75
CA ALA A 59 -6.48 -9.66 -1.77
C ALA A 59 -7.10 -9.41 -0.39
N PRO A 60 -6.59 -10.01 0.69
CA PRO A 60 -7.00 -9.67 2.05
C PRO A 60 -6.76 -8.20 2.35
N GLN A 61 -7.84 -7.50 2.71
CA GLN A 61 -7.79 -6.12 3.18
C GLN A 61 -8.17 -6.11 4.66
N LEU A 62 -7.24 -5.72 5.51
CA LEU A 62 -7.37 -5.75 6.97
C LEU A 62 -7.52 -4.33 7.51
N THR A 63 -8.24 -4.19 8.62
CA THR A 63 -8.49 -2.90 9.26
C THR A 63 -8.19 -2.94 10.75
N ALA A 64 -7.79 -1.79 11.28
CA ALA A 64 -7.93 -1.47 12.69
C ALA A 64 -9.06 -0.45 12.86
N LYS A 65 -9.97 -0.71 13.79
CA LYS A 65 -11.12 0.16 14.10
C LYS A 65 -11.04 0.60 15.56
N LEU A 66 -11.23 1.88 15.79
CA LEU A 66 -11.39 2.46 17.12
C LEU A 66 -12.83 2.91 17.30
N ASP A 67 -13.53 2.31 18.27
CA ASP A 67 -14.96 2.55 18.51
C ASP A 67 -15.78 2.47 17.21
N GLY A 68 -15.53 1.43 16.39
CA GLY A 68 -16.20 1.17 15.13
C GLY A 68 -15.75 2.00 13.92
N LYS A 69 -14.87 3.00 14.08
CA LYS A 69 -14.33 3.81 12.99
C LYS A 69 -12.99 3.27 12.51
N ILE A 70 -12.81 3.11 11.20
CA ILE A 70 -11.52 2.69 10.63
C ILE A 70 -10.46 3.76 10.89
N VAL A 71 -9.34 3.35 11.49
CA VAL A 71 -8.19 4.20 11.84
C VAL A 71 -6.88 3.73 11.20
N ALA A 72 -6.83 2.51 10.67
CA ALA A 72 -5.73 2.02 9.85
C ALA A 72 -6.18 0.89 8.91
N THR A 73 -5.45 0.70 7.81
CA THR A 73 -5.71 -0.36 6.83
C THR A 73 -4.40 -1.00 6.37
N ALA A 74 -4.47 -2.29 6.02
CA ALA A 74 -3.40 -3.03 5.35
C ALA A 74 -3.98 -3.86 4.22
N GLU A 75 -3.31 -3.93 3.07
CA GLU A 75 -3.64 -4.81 1.95
C GLU A 75 -2.51 -5.81 1.73
N LEU A 76 -2.86 -7.08 1.62
CA LEU A 76 -1.91 -8.19 1.50
C LEU A 76 -2.15 -8.96 0.21
N ASN A 77 -1.08 -9.34 -0.47
CA ASN A 77 -1.13 -10.27 -1.58
C ASN A 77 -0.55 -11.61 -1.14
N ALA A 78 -1.38 -12.66 -1.16
CA ALA A 78 -0.96 -14.03 -0.90
C ALA A 78 0.02 -14.52 -1.98
N PRO A 79 0.79 -15.61 -1.74
CA PRO A 79 1.76 -16.13 -2.71
C PRO A 79 1.15 -16.51 -4.07
N ASP A 80 -0.11 -16.90 -4.09
CA ASP A 80 -0.89 -17.26 -5.28
C ASP A 80 -1.76 -16.12 -5.83
N HIS A 81 -1.60 -14.92 -5.29
CA HIS A 81 -2.36 -13.75 -5.73
C HIS A 81 -2.18 -13.50 -7.22
N LYS A 82 -3.29 -13.39 -7.93
CA LYS A 82 -3.31 -13.01 -9.35
C LYS A 82 -3.71 -11.56 -9.47
N ALA A 83 -2.80 -10.77 -10.03
CA ALA A 83 -3.09 -9.36 -10.30
C ALA A 83 -4.37 -9.22 -11.15
N PRO A 84 -5.29 -8.32 -10.78
CA PRO A 84 -6.48 -8.05 -11.56
C PRO A 84 -6.14 -7.61 -13.00
N SER A 85 -7.04 -7.91 -13.92
CA SER A 85 -6.85 -7.49 -15.32
C SER A 85 -7.00 -5.98 -15.49
N VAL A 86 -6.38 -5.44 -16.54
CA VAL A 86 -6.53 -4.02 -16.93
C VAL A 86 -8.00 -3.65 -17.09
N LEU A 87 -8.81 -4.54 -17.68
CA LEU A 87 -10.26 -4.31 -17.82
C LEU A 87 -10.94 -4.15 -16.47
N SER A 88 -10.54 -4.93 -15.45
CA SER A 88 -11.08 -4.79 -14.09
C SER A 88 -10.79 -3.39 -13.51
N TYR A 89 -9.57 -2.87 -13.67
CA TYR A 89 -9.22 -1.51 -13.25
C TYR A 89 -10.06 -0.45 -13.98
N ILE A 90 -10.24 -0.58 -15.29
CA ILE A 90 -11.08 0.33 -16.09
C ILE A 90 -12.51 0.34 -15.58
N LEU A 91 -13.12 -0.83 -15.35
CA LEU A 91 -14.48 -0.98 -14.83
C LEU A 91 -14.65 -0.42 -13.40
N HIS A 92 -13.60 -0.42 -12.60
CA HIS A 92 -13.60 0.13 -11.24
C HIS A 92 -13.19 1.61 -11.16
N GLY A 93 -12.97 2.27 -12.31
CA GLY A 93 -12.86 3.73 -12.37
C GLY A 93 -11.47 4.27 -12.69
N TRP A 94 -10.54 3.45 -13.19
CA TRP A 94 -9.18 3.89 -13.53
C TRP A 94 -9.13 5.06 -14.52
N LEU A 95 -10.11 5.18 -15.41
CA LEU A 95 -10.22 6.32 -16.34
C LEU A 95 -10.26 7.68 -15.62
N LYS A 96 -10.79 7.73 -14.39
CA LYS A 96 -10.80 8.96 -13.58
C LYS A 96 -9.39 9.41 -13.19
N VAL A 97 -8.45 8.47 -13.04
CA VAL A 97 -7.04 8.77 -12.76
C VAL A 97 -6.43 9.50 -13.95
N TYR A 98 -6.63 8.97 -15.16
CA TYR A 98 -6.18 9.63 -16.38
C TYR A 98 -6.82 11.01 -16.60
N MET A 99 -8.09 11.15 -16.28
CA MET A 99 -8.79 12.44 -16.37
C MET A 99 -8.26 13.47 -15.36
N ALA A 100 -7.80 13.01 -14.19
CA ALA A 100 -7.29 13.87 -13.14
C ALA A 100 -5.86 14.38 -13.40
N ALA A 101 -4.99 13.55 -13.98
CA ALA A 101 -3.55 13.84 -14.07
C ALA A 101 -2.92 13.69 -15.48
N GLY A 102 -3.71 13.28 -16.48
CA GLY A 102 -3.26 13.08 -17.86
C GLY A 102 -2.53 11.76 -18.10
N LEU A 103 -2.57 11.30 -19.35
CA LEU A 103 -2.08 9.97 -19.75
C LEU A 103 -0.59 9.78 -19.48
N LYS A 104 0.25 10.75 -19.92
CA LYS A 104 1.71 10.60 -19.80
C LYS A 104 2.15 10.45 -18.35
N ARG A 105 1.75 11.36 -17.50
CA ARG A 105 2.17 11.39 -16.08
C ARG A 105 1.70 10.16 -15.30
N VAL A 106 0.47 9.72 -15.55
CA VAL A 106 -0.06 8.50 -14.92
C VAL A 106 0.69 7.27 -15.40
N ASN A 107 1.03 7.17 -16.70
CA ASN A 107 1.82 6.05 -17.21
C ASN A 107 3.26 6.06 -16.68
N ASP A 108 3.90 7.24 -16.56
CA ASP A 108 5.22 7.37 -15.95
C ASP A 108 5.19 6.91 -14.48
N TRP A 109 4.13 7.28 -13.73
CA TRP A 109 3.93 6.83 -12.36
C TRP A 109 3.69 5.32 -12.28
N ILE A 110 2.86 4.72 -13.16
CA ILE A 110 2.65 3.26 -13.23
C ILE A 110 3.96 2.52 -13.51
N ALA A 111 4.77 3.04 -14.43
CA ALA A 111 6.04 2.43 -14.77
C ALA A 111 7.02 2.45 -13.58
N MET A 112 7.05 3.55 -12.83
CA MET A 112 7.82 3.65 -11.60
C MET A 112 7.32 2.68 -10.53
N ASP A 113 6.00 2.62 -10.31
CA ASP A 113 5.39 1.70 -9.33
C ASP A 113 5.71 0.23 -9.64
N ALA A 114 5.58 -0.15 -10.91
CA ALA A 114 5.93 -1.50 -11.37
C ALA A 114 7.42 -1.80 -11.15
N ALA A 115 8.32 -0.85 -11.47
CA ALA A 115 9.75 -1.02 -11.27
C ALA A 115 10.11 -1.10 -9.77
N ALA A 116 9.51 -0.27 -8.93
CA ALA A 116 9.75 -0.26 -7.49
C ALA A 116 9.30 -1.56 -6.81
N SER A 117 8.17 -2.13 -7.24
CA SER A 117 7.60 -3.35 -6.66
C SER A 117 8.21 -4.65 -7.25
N GLN A 118 8.85 -4.58 -8.41
CA GLN A 118 9.37 -5.75 -9.13
C GLN A 118 10.30 -6.65 -8.28
N PRO A 119 11.28 -6.13 -7.51
CA PRO A 119 12.12 -6.99 -6.67
C PRO A 119 11.32 -7.79 -5.64
N CYS A 120 10.27 -7.19 -5.06
CA CYS A 120 9.39 -7.90 -4.13
C CYS A 120 8.60 -9.02 -4.82
N HIS A 121 8.06 -8.76 -6.02
CA HIS A 121 7.35 -9.78 -6.80
C HIS A 121 8.26 -10.91 -7.27
N ASP A 122 9.51 -10.61 -7.61
CA ASP A 122 10.48 -11.64 -7.96
C ASP A 122 10.90 -12.45 -6.74
N TYR A 123 11.08 -11.79 -5.59
CA TYR A 123 11.35 -12.49 -4.33
C TYR A 123 10.20 -13.42 -3.92
N GLN A 124 8.93 -13.00 -4.10
CA GLN A 124 7.76 -13.87 -3.82
C GLN A 124 7.82 -15.21 -4.58
N LYS A 125 8.38 -15.23 -5.79
CA LYS A 125 8.47 -16.44 -6.63
C LYS A 125 9.58 -17.40 -6.18
N THR A 126 10.50 -16.98 -5.31
CA THR A 126 11.65 -17.80 -4.91
C THR A 126 11.29 -18.95 -3.98
N ALA A 127 10.20 -18.81 -3.21
CA ALA A 127 9.74 -19.86 -2.30
C ALA A 127 8.22 -19.74 -2.01
N PRO A 128 7.54 -20.83 -1.67
CA PRO A 128 6.15 -20.79 -1.22
C PRO A 128 6.05 -20.11 0.15
N GLY A 129 4.90 -19.49 0.41
CA GLY A 129 4.59 -18.86 1.71
C GLY A 129 5.17 -17.46 1.89
N ILE A 130 5.64 -16.80 0.83
CA ILE A 130 6.07 -15.39 0.85
C ILE A 130 4.88 -14.51 0.47
N TRP A 131 4.43 -13.67 1.40
CA TRP A 131 3.36 -12.71 1.21
C TRP A 131 3.92 -11.33 0.84
N TYR A 132 3.13 -10.52 0.15
CA TYR A 132 3.48 -9.13 -0.15
C TYR A 132 2.52 -8.18 0.55
N LEU A 133 3.05 -7.26 1.36
CA LEU A 133 2.30 -6.14 1.92
C LEU A 133 2.27 -5.03 0.86
N SER A 134 1.14 -4.89 0.18
CA SER A 134 1.01 -3.91 -0.90
C SER A 134 0.67 -2.51 -0.38
N SER A 135 0.01 -2.41 0.78
CA SER A 135 -0.32 -1.12 1.39
C SER A 135 -0.43 -1.23 2.91
N LEU A 136 0.07 -0.22 3.62
CA LEU A 136 -0.15 -0.01 5.05
C LEU A 136 -0.40 1.48 5.30
N SER A 137 -1.56 1.83 5.82
CA SER A 137 -1.90 3.22 6.10
C SER A 137 -2.51 3.39 7.50
N THR A 138 -2.20 4.52 8.14
CA THR A 138 -2.75 4.91 9.44
C THR A 138 -3.26 6.33 9.36
N ASP A 139 -4.44 6.59 9.92
CA ASP A 139 -5.00 7.94 9.95
C ASP A 139 -3.97 8.94 10.50
N PRO A 140 -3.67 10.03 9.78
CA PRO A 140 -2.65 10.99 10.20
C PRO A 140 -2.88 11.56 11.61
N SER A 141 -4.14 11.74 12.01
CA SER A 141 -4.50 12.21 13.37
C SER A 141 -4.22 11.20 14.48
N MET A 142 -3.97 9.93 14.11
CA MET A 142 -3.72 8.81 15.02
C MET A 142 -2.29 8.27 14.92
N GLN A 143 -1.39 8.96 14.23
CA GLN A 143 0.01 8.57 14.17
C GLN A 143 0.73 8.81 15.51
N GLY A 144 1.81 8.06 15.76
CA GLY A 144 2.62 8.20 16.98
C GLY A 144 2.12 7.42 18.21
N ILE A 145 0.89 6.91 18.21
CA ILE A 145 0.31 6.11 19.33
C ILE A 145 0.49 4.59 19.17
N GLY A 146 1.34 4.16 18.24
CA GLY A 146 1.66 2.74 18.02
C GLY A 146 0.65 1.95 17.19
N LEU A 147 -0.35 2.60 16.60
CA LEU A 147 -1.41 1.94 15.83
C LEU A 147 -0.88 1.15 14.63
N GLY A 148 0.06 1.73 13.87
CA GLY A 148 0.70 1.03 12.75
C GLY A 148 1.46 -0.23 13.19
N THR A 149 2.09 -0.21 14.37
CA THR A 149 2.74 -1.39 14.95
C THR A 149 1.74 -2.48 15.30
N LYS A 150 0.63 -2.12 15.93
CA LYS A 150 -0.42 -3.08 16.30
C LYS A 150 -1.09 -3.70 15.07
N LEU A 151 -1.33 -2.92 14.00
CA LEU A 151 -1.85 -3.46 12.75
C LEU A 151 -0.81 -4.35 12.06
N MET A 152 0.48 -4.02 12.16
CA MET A 152 1.56 -4.88 11.67
C MET A 152 1.57 -6.24 12.38
N GLU A 153 1.53 -6.25 13.71
CA GLU A 153 1.44 -7.49 14.50
C GLU A 153 0.21 -8.32 14.11
N TYR A 154 -0.92 -7.66 13.86
CA TYR A 154 -2.15 -8.32 13.43
C TYR A 154 -2.00 -8.96 12.04
N TYR A 155 -1.48 -8.25 11.04
CA TYR A 155 -1.32 -8.83 9.70
C TYR A 155 -0.21 -9.90 9.66
N GLU A 156 0.86 -9.78 10.46
CA GLU A 156 1.88 -10.82 10.56
C GLU A 156 1.31 -12.12 11.14
N ASN A 157 0.44 -12.03 12.15
CA ASN A 157 -0.29 -13.18 12.69
C ASN A 157 -1.26 -13.75 11.66
N TYR A 158 -2.03 -12.90 10.96
CA TYR A 158 -2.90 -13.31 9.87
C TYR A 158 -2.12 -14.12 8.81
N ILE A 159 -0.95 -13.65 8.40
CA ILE A 159 -0.08 -14.36 7.43
C ILE A 159 0.33 -15.73 7.98
N ARG A 160 0.77 -15.83 9.24
CA ARG A 160 1.14 -17.11 9.88
C ARG A 160 -0.02 -18.11 9.92
N GLU A 161 -1.20 -17.65 10.32
CA GLU A 161 -2.43 -18.45 10.37
C GLU A 161 -2.85 -19.00 8.99
N HIS A 162 -2.43 -18.32 7.90
CA HIS A 162 -2.66 -18.74 6.53
C HIS A 162 -1.45 -19.41 5.87
N GLY A 163 -0.53 -19.96 6.69
CA GLY A 163 0.63 -20.73 6.20
C GLY A 163 1.78 -19.90 5.63
N GLY A 164 1.73 -18.57 5.78
CA GLY A 164 2.80 -17.67 5.37
C GLY A 164 4.01 -17.79 6.31
N LYS A 165 5.20 -17.65 5.74
CA LYS A 165 6.48 -17.75 6.46
C LYS A 165 7.31 -16.48 6.39
N GLN A 166 7.03 -15.66 5.40
CA GLN A 166 7.73 -14.41 5.16
C GLN A 166 6.77 -13.37 4.59
N VAL A 167 7.11 -12.12 4.81
CA VAL A 167 6.45 -10.98 4.18
C VAL A 167 7.50 -10.07 3.55
N VAL A 168 7.20 -9.59 2.34
CA VAL A 168 7.98 -8.56 1.65
C VAL A 168 7.13 -7.31 1.45
N LEU A 169 7.78 -6.18 1.32
CA LEU A 169 7.16 -4.89 1.03
C LEU A 169 8.15 -3.97 0.33
N VAL A 170 7.65 -2.96 -0.34
CA VAL A 170 8.44 -1.83 -0.83
C VAL A 170 8.03 -0.55 -0.09
N THR A 171 8.99 0.32 0.20
CA THR A 171 8.73 1.65 0.75
C THR A 171 9.61 2.69 0.08
N ASN A 172 9.05 3.91 -0.07
CA ASN A 172 9.69 5.01 -0.80
C ASN A 172 9.95 6.23 0.10
N SER A 173 9.94 6.05 1.43
CA SER A 173 10.26 7.14 2.35
C SER A 173 11.23 6.67 3.43
N GLN A 174 12.20 7.52 3.75
CA GLN A 174 13.17 7.27 4.81
C GLN A 174 12.51 7.06 6.18
N LYS A 175 11.42 7.77 6.44
CA LYS A 175 10.62 7.59 7.67
C LYS A 175 10.07 6.16 7.78
N ASN A 176 9.52 5.64 6.69
CA ASN A 176 8.96 4.31 6.67
C ASN A 176 10.05 3.23 6.66
N LEU A 177 11.16 3.43 5.95
CA LEU A 177 12.33 2.56 6.03
C LEU A 177 12.76 2.36 7.50
N ASN A 178 12.95 3.46 8.24
CA ASN A 178 13.32 3.40 9.65
C ASN A 178 12.25 2.74 10.53
N PHE A 179 10.98 2.91 10.17
CA PHE A 179 9.86 2.25 10.87
C PHE A 179 9.94 0.73 10.71
N TYR A 180 10.18 0.22 9.51
CA TYR A 180 10.26 -1.21 9.23
C TYR A 180 11.54 -1.85 9.79
N LEU A 181 12.71 -1.19 9.65
CA LEU A 181 13.97 -1.65 10.23
C LEU A 181 13.86 -1.90 11.75
N LYS A 182 13.25 -0.98 12.49
CA LYS A 182 13.01 -1.12 13.95
C LYS A 182 12.10 -2.29 14.31
N ARG A 183 11.46 -2.94 13.33
CA ARG A 183 10.52 -4.07 13.53
C ARG A 183 11.00 -5.36 12.92
N GLY A 184 12.31 -5.43 12.64
CA GLY A 184 12.98 -6.63 12.16
C GLY A 184 12.82 -6.91 10.69
N TYR A 185 12.44 -5.90 9.89
CA TYR A 185 12.56 -5.99 8.44
C TYR A 185 13.99 -5.70 8.01
N GLU A 186 14.43 -6.35 6.95
CA GLU A 186 15.75 -6.20 6.34
C GLU A 186 15.60 -5.72 4.90
N VAL A 187 16.44 -4.79 4.47
CA VAL A 187 16.52 -4.37 3.06
C VAL A 187 17.22 -5.47 2.25
N PHE A 188 16.66 -5.84 1.12
CA PHE A 188 17.27 -6.78 0.19
C PHE A 188 17.49 -6.21 -1.22
N ASP A 189 16.85 -5.08 -1.55
CA ASP A 189 17.07 -4.32 -2.78
C ASP A 189 16.85 -2.84 -2.53
N GLU A 190 17.65 -2.00 -3.21
CA GLU A 190 17.54 -0.55 -3.13
C GLU A 190 17.63 0.07 -4.51
N GLN A 191 16.72 0.99 -4.80
CA GLN A 191 16.66 1.71 -6.06
C GLN A 191 16.48 3.21 -5.82
N VAL A 192 16.78 4.03 -6.82
CA VAL A 192 16.48 5.46 -6.83
C VAL A 192 15.73 5.79 -8.10
N PHE A 193 14.58 6.40 -7.95
CA PHE A 193 13.77 6.91 -9.05
C PHE A 193 13.91 8.42 -9.17
N GLU A 194 13.93 8.92 -10.38
CA GLU A 194 14.02 10.35 -10.66
C GLU A 194 12.87 10.79 -11.57
N TYR A 195 12.21 11.87 -11.19
CA TYR A 195 11.14 12.48 -11.99
C TYR A 195 11.16 14.00 -11.79
N ASN A 196 11.31 14.76 -12.90
CA ASN A 196 11.38 16.23 -12.89
C ASN A 196 12.39 16.77 -11.86
N ASP A 197 13.64 16.28 -11.92
CA ASP A 197 14.76 16.65 -11.03
C ASP A 197 14.56 16.31 -9.53
N LYS A 198 13.52 15.56 -9.19
CA LYS A 198 13.29 15.04 -7.85
C LYS A 198 13.68 13.57 -7.77
N LYS A 199 14.45 13.25 -6.74
CA LYS A 199 14.87 11.88 -6.44
C LYS A 199 14.01 11.29 -5.34
N MET A 200 13.72 10.00 -5.45
CA MET A 200 13.01 9.20 -4.46
C MET A 200 13.72 7.88 -4.27
N GLY A 201 14.11 7.57 -3.03
CA GLY A 201 14.61 6.24 -2.68
C GLY A 201 13.48 5.20 -2.70
N SER A 202 13.85 3.96 -2.97
CA SER A 202 12.92 2.83 -2.94
C SER A 202 13.64 1.63 -2.33
N TRP A 203 13.10 1.08 -1.26
CA TRP A 203 13.69 -0.02 -0.52
C TRP A 203 12.73 -1.20 -0.49
N SER A 204 13.16 -2.30 -1.11
CA SER A 204 12.47 -3.58 -0.99
C SER A 204 12.94 -4.27 0.29
N MET A 205 11.99 -4.63 1.12
CA MET A 205 12.27 -5.16 2.45
C MET A 205 11.59 -6.51 2.66
N LYS A 206 12.17 -7.34 3.53
CA LYS A 206 11.64 -8.67 3.89
C LYS A 206 11.70 -8.88 5.39
N LYS A 207 10.84 -9.77 5.88
CA LYS A 207 10.84 -10.27 7.25
C LYS A 207 10.41 -11.73 7.29
N VAL A 208 11.15 -12.56 8.03
CA VAL A 208 10.74 -13.92 8.40
C VAL A 208 9.75 -13.81 9.56
N LEU A 209 8.65 -14.56 9.52
CA LEU A 209 7.54 -14.49 10.47
C LEU A 209 7.54 -15.65 11.48
#